data_548197872cc915325341c496579a93d2
#
_entry.id   548197872cc915325341c496579a93d2
#
_cell.length_a   1.000
_cell.length_b   1.000
_cell.length_c   1.000
_cell.angle_alpha   90.00
_cell.angle_beta   90.00
_cell.angle_gamma   90.00
#
_symmetry.space_group_name_H-M   'P 1'
#
loop_
_entity.id
_entity.type
_entity.pdbx_description
1 polymer ?
#
loop_
_entity_poly.entity_id
_entity_poly.type
_entity_poly.pdbx_seq_one_letter_code
_entity_poly.pdbx_strand_id
1 'polypeptide(L)'
;MNKKTEIKIEDVCRHSVTFPSIPTTLISRKSYFDLFEEQFETYKVLCLPGAEGVGLTTALAEFAKMHNQYCISYFIDGFSRLAMEPRIIEHSLYVQFAYFDKHFSLMNEDKEIDLSPHIVRVKRRLKSSKNYLYFIFDGFDKIPSTLKDSIRSILTLLLDIDNARFLF
;
A
#
# COMPACT_ATOMS: atom_id res chain seq x y z
N MET A 1 -9.42 -13.04 -32.57
CA MET A 1 -9.33 -11.61 -32.15
C MET A 1 -9.38 -11.59 -30.63
N ASN A 2 -8.22 -11.55 -29.98
CA ASN A 2 -8.14 -11.41 -28.51
C ASN A 2 -8.45 -9.94 -28.15
N LYS A 3 -9.60 -9.72 -27.53
CA LYS A 3 -9.85 -8.45 -26.84
C LYS A 3 -8.82 -8.36 -25.70
N LYS A 4 -7.78 -7.58 -25.88
CA LYS A 4 -6.98 -7.08 -24.76
C LYS A 4 -7.96 -6.34 -23.84
N THR A 5 -8.26 -6.93 -22.69
CA THR A 5 -8.99 -6.24 -21.63
C THR A 5 -8.11 -5.07 -21.22
N GLU A 6 -8.47 -3.85 -21.60
CA GLU A 6 -7.84 -2.64 -21.07
C GLU A 6 -8.08 -2.62 -19.56
N ILE A 7 -7.07 -2.99 -18.80
CA ILE A 7 -7.11 -2.89 -17.35
C ILE A 7 -7.08 -1.40 -17.03
N LYS A 8 -8.19 -0.87 -16.57
CA LYS A 8 -8.28 0.51 -16.11
C LYS A 8 -7.39 0.65 -14.88
N ILE A 9 -6.40 1.54 -14.99
CA ILE A 9 -5.36 1.82 -13.98
C ILE A 9 -5.95 2.42 -12.68
N GLU A 10 -7.22 2.69 -12.68
CA GLU A 10 -7.96 3.39 -11.62
C GLU A 10 -8.04 2.64 -10.28
N ASP A 11 -7.50 1.40 -10.21
CA ASP A 11 -7.75 0.51 -9.07
C ASP A 11 -6.49 -0.18 -8.52
N VAL A 12 -5.37 0.52 -8.34
CA VAL A 12 -4.17 -0.09 -7.71
C VAL A 12 -4.53 -0.72 -6.36
N CYS A 13 -5.36 -0.06 -5.56
CA CYS A 13 -5.84 -0.61 -4.29
C CYS A 13 -6.64 -1.92 -4.43
N ARG A 14 -7.28 -2.18 -5.58
CA ARG A 14 -8.03 -3.44 -5.82
C ARG A 14 -7.13 -4.65 -6.04
N HIS A 15 -5.85 -4.42 -6.30
CA HIS A 15 -4.85 -5.48 -6.44
C HIS A 15 -4.19 -5.85 -5.11
N SER A 16 -4.56 -5.19 -4.01
CA SER A 16 -4.20 -5.64 -2.67
C SER A 16 -5.06 -6.86 -2.32
N VAL A 17 -4.42 -8.01 -2.10
CA VAL A 17 -5.09 -9.28 -1.77
C VAL A 17 -5.89 -9.17 -0.45
N THR A 18 -5.53 -8.22 0.40
CA THR A 18 -6.07 -8.05 1.75
C THR A 18 -6.89 -6.77 1.92
N PHE A 19 -7.30 -6.11 0.82
CA PHE A 19 -8.05 -4.86 0.91
C PHE A 19 -9.43 -5.09 1.56
N PRO A 20 -9.77 -4.40 2.66
CA PRO A 20 -11.01 -4.63 3.39
C PRO A 20 -12.22 -4.14 2.62
N SER A 21 -13.36 -4.76 2.86
CA SER A 21 -14.65 -4.26 2.36
C SER A 21 -15.00 -2.95 3.09
N ILE A 22 -15.34 -1.92 2.31
CA ILE A 22 -15.78 -0.64 2.86
C ILE A 22 -17.32 -0.67 2.93
N PRO A 23 -17.93 -0.40 4.10
CA PRO A 23 -19.37 -0.31 4.22
C PRO A 23 -19.97 0.74 3.28
N THR A 24 -21.16 0.49 2.77
CA THR A 24 -21.88 1.43 1.88
C THR A 24 -22.38 2.68 2.61
N THR A 25 -22.61 2.55 3.92
CA THR A 25 -23.05 3.67 4.78
C THR A 25 -21.90 4.04 5.72
N LEU A 26 -21.28 5.18 5.47
CA LEU A 26 -20.18 5.68 6.24
C LEU A 26 -20.48 7.08 6.80
N ILE A 27 -19.97 7.35 8.00
CA ILE A 27 -19.84 8.71 8.51
C ILE A 27 -18.64 9.33 7.84
N SER A 28 -18.82 10.48 7.20
CA SER A 28 -17.72 11.20 6.53
C SER A 28 -16.57 11.47 7.51
N ARG A 29 -15.35 11.09 7.10
CA ARG A 29 -14.12 11.31 7.86
C ARG A 29 -13.18 12.30 7.18
N LYS A 30 -13.74 13.14 6.32
CA LYS A 30 -12.96 14.08 5.52
C LYS A 30 -12.00 14.93 6.35
N SER A 31 -12.44 15.42 7.52
CA SER A 31 -11.57 16.22 8.40
C SER A 31 -10.34 15.46 8.90
N TYR A 32 -10.42 14.13 9.07
CA TYR A 32 -9.25 13.30 9.39
C TYR A 32 -8.31 13.16 8.20
N PHE A 33 -8.85 13.04 7.00
CA PHE A 33 -8.03 12.92 5.79
C PHE A 33 -7.32 14.23 5.47
N ASP A 34 -8.01 15.37 5.61
CA ASP A 34 -7.42 16.70 5.49
C ASP A 34 -6.26 16.86 6.50
N LEU A 35 -6.41 16.37 7.74
CA LEU A 35 -5.35 16.36 8.75
C LEU A 35 -4.17 15.45 8.34
N PHE A 36 -4.41 14.28 7.78
CA PHE A 36 -3.32 13.41 7.31
C PHE A 36 -2.52 14.10 6.21
N GLU A 37 -3.18 14.72 5.24
CA GLU A 37 -2.53 15.46 4.17
C GLU A 37 -1.69 16.62 4.72
N GLU A 38 -2.22 17.40 5.65
CA GLU A 38 -1.49 18.47 6.32
C GLU A 38 -0.24 17.94 7.06
N GLN A 39 -0.38 16.86 7.81
CA GLN A 39 0.76 16.26 8.51
C GLN A 39 1.82 15.70 7.56
N PHE A 40 1.42 15.19 6.39
CA PHE A 40 2.33 14.70 5.37
C PHE A 40 3.17 15.78 4.69
N GLU A 41 2.83 17.04 4.78
CA GLU A 41 3.71 18.14 4.37
C GLU A 41 4.98 18.22 5.25
N THR A 42 4.88 17.80 6.51
CA THR A 42 5.99 17.86 7.47
C THR A 42 6.63 16.49 7.70
N TYR A 43 5.82 15.43 7.79
CA TYR A 43 6.26 14.10 8.19
C TYR A 43 6.13 13.10 7.05
N LYS A 44 7.13 12.25 6.91
CA LYS A 44 7.11 11.17 5.93
C LYS A 44 6.30 9.95 6.42
N VAL A 45 6.25 9.75 7.72
CA VAL A 45 5.62 8.59 8.37
C VAL A 45 4.64 9.07 9.43
N LEU A 46 3.41 8.61 9.36
CA LEU A 46 2.39 8.79 10.37
C LEU A 46 2.01 7.43 10.96
N CYS A 47 2.01 7.34 12.29
CA CYS A 47 1.51 6.17 13.01
C CYS A 47 0.23 6.57 13.74
N LEU A 48 -0.85 5.83 13.50
CA LEU A 48 -2.18 6.10 14.05
C LEU A 48 -2.50 5.05 15.12
N PRO A 49 -2.30 5.36 16.40
CA PRO A 49 -2.75 4.48 17.46
C PRO A 49 -4.27 4.48 17.53
N GLY A 50 -4.88 3.32 17.57
CA GLY A 50 -6.33 3.16 17.70
C GLY A 50 -6.70 1.94 18.51
N ALA A 51 -7.74 2.06 19.37
CA ALA A 51 -8.32 0.90 20.01
C ALA A 51 -9.09 0.07 18.98
N GLU A 52 -9.24 -1.22 19.26
CA GLU A 52 -10.06 -2.11 18.44
C GLU A 52 -11.49 -1.58 18.33
N GLY A 53 -12.08 -1.64 17.15
CA GLY A 53 -13.45 -1.22 16.90
C GLY A 53 -13.65 0.28 16.62
N VAL A 54 -12.64 1.15 16.74
CA VAL A 54 -12.79 2.58 16.41
C VAL A 54 -12.92 2.86 14.91
N GLY A 55 -12.79 1.83 14.08
CA GLY A 55 -12.92 1.91 12.63
C GLY A 55 -11.70 2.46 11.91
N LEU A 56 -10.50 2.32 12.50
CA LEU A 56 -9.24 2.76 11.89
C LEU A 56 -9.00 2.09 10.54
N THR A 57 -9.10 0.76 10.47
CA THR A 57 -9.01 0.00 9.21
C THR A 57 -9.94 0.54 8.12
N THR A 58 -11.18 0.86 8.46
CA THR A 58 -12.14 1.44 7.52
C THR A 58 -11.68 2.83 7.06
N ALA A 59 -11.20 3.68 7.97
CA ALA A 59 -10.69 5.00 7.62
C ALA A 59 -9.48 4.93 6.69
N LEU A 60 -8.53 4.02 6.98
CA LEU A 60 -7.36 3.79 6.15
C LEU A 60 -7.74 3.28 4.76
N ALA A 61 -8.73 2.38 4.67
CA ALA A 61 -9.24 1.90 3.40
C ALA A 61 -9.95 2.98 2.58
N GLU A 62 -10.71 3.88 3.23
CA GLU A 62 -11.31 5.04 2.56
C GLU A 62 -10.25 5.99 2.02
N PHE A 63 -9.24 6.31 2.83
CA PHE A 63 -8.13 7.16 2.42
C PHE A 63 -7.36 6.52 1.24
N ALA A 64 -7.08 5.21 1.30
CA ALA A 64 -6.47 4.47 0.20
C ALA A 64 -7.30 4.55 -1.09
N LYS A 65 -8.63 4.43 -0.99
CA LYS A 65 -9.54 4.52 -2.13
C LYS A 65 -9.60 5.93 -2.73
N MET A 66 -9.53 6.96 -1.90
CA MET A 66 -9.46 8.36 -2.38
C MET A 66 -8.19 8.61 -3.19
N HIS A 67 -7.08 8.00 -2.82
CA HIS A 67 -5.78 8.14 -3.47
C HIS A 67 -5.41 6.94 -4.36
N ASN A 68 -6.37 6.19 -4.87
CA ASN A 68 -6.19 4.89 -5.53
C ASN A 68 -5.13 4.87 -6.64
N GLN A 69 -4.92 5.96 -7.36
CA GLN A 69 -3.90 6.08 -8.42
C GLN A 69 -2.47 6.24 -7.87
N TYR A 70 -2.35 6.64 -6.61
CA TYR A 70 -1.08 6.94 -5.93
C TYR A 70 -1.06 6.29 -4.54
N CYS A 71 -1.65 5.12 -4.39
CA CYS A 71 -1.68 4.41 -3.13
C CYS A 71 -1.35 2.94 -3.31
N ILE A 72 -0.43 2.45 -2.50
CA ILE A 72 -0.10 1.04 -2.33
C ILE A 72 -0.49 0.68 -0.90
N SER A 73 -1.25 -0.40 -0.71
CA SER A 73 -1.80 -0.73 0.60
C SER A 73 -1.71 -2.20 0.94
N TYR A 74 -1.57 -2.48 2.23
CA TYR A 74 -1.61 -3.84 2.76
C TYR A 74 -2.28 -3.85 4.14
N PHE A 75 -3.29 -4.71 4.30
CA PHE A 75 -4.10 -4.80 5.50
C PHE A 75 -3.99 -6.21 6.11
N ILE A 76 -3.68 -6.31 7.38
CA ILE A 76 -3.59 -7.57 8.12
C ILE A 76 -4.77 -7.66 9.09
N ASP A 77 -5.71 -8.56 8.83
CA ASP A 77 -6.90 -8.75 9.65
C ASP A 77 -6.64 -9.51 10.97
N GLY A 78 -5.47 -10.15 11.09
CA GLY A 78 -5.08 -10.94 12.25
C GLY A 78 -5.62 -12.38 12.27
N PHE A 79 -6.54 -12.73 11.38
CA PHE A 79 -7.06 -14.10 11.26
C PHE A 79 -6.28 -14.97 10.29
N SER A 80 -5.65 -14.35 9.30
CA SER A 80 -4.87 -15.04 8.29
C SER A 80 -3.38 -15.00 8.61
N ARG A 81 -2.82 -16.14 9.03
CA ARG A 81 -1.37 -16.27 9.19
C ARG A 81 -0.61 -16.04 7.88
N LEU A 82 -1.20 -16.45 6.75
CA LEU A 82 -0.60 -16.23 5.43
C LEU A 82 -0.43 -14.75 5.11
N ALA A 83 -1.37 -13.90 5.54
CA ALA A 83 -1.26 -12.45 5.34
C ALA A 83 -0.10 -11.81 6.13
N MET A 84 0.49 -12.52 7.09
CA MET A 84 1.65 -12.06 7.86
C MET A 84 2.99 -12.55 7.29
N GLU A 85 2.96 -13.47 6.32
CA GLU A 85 4.17 -14.03 5.73
C GLU A 85 4.88 -12.99 4.84
N PRO A 86 6.20 -12.77 5.03
CA PRO A 86 6.94 -11.76 4.28
C PRO A 86 6.81 -11.91 2.76
N ARG A 87 6.85 -13.15 2.24
CA ARG A 87 6.70 -13.43 0.82
C ARG A 87 5.34 -13.02 0.26
N ILE A 88 4.27 -13.14 1.05
CA ILE A 88 2.92 -12.73 0.62
C ILE A 88 2.83 -11.20 0.60
N ILE A 89 3.43 -10.54 1.58
CA ILE A 89 3.53 -9.07 1.60
C ILE A 89 4.32 -8.59 0.39
N GLU A 90 5.52 -9.15 0.15
CA GLU A 90 6.35 -8.81 -1.01
C GLU A 90 5.61 -9.02 -2.33
N HIS A 91 4.93 -10.16 -2.48
CA HIS A 91 4.16 -10.45 -3.68
C HIS A 91 3.03 -9.43 -3.90
N SER A 92 2.28 -9.10 -2.86
CA SER A 92 1.22 -8.10 -2.94
C SER A 92 1.75 -6.73 -3.34
N LEU A 93 2.87 -6.31 -2.74
CA LEU A 93 3.54 -5.05 -3.08
C LEU A 93 4.05 -5.07 -4.51
N TYR A 94 4.68 -6.17 -4.93
CA TYR A 94 5.18 -6.36 -6.29
C TYR A 94 4.07 -6.19 -7.34
N VAL A 95 2.92 -6.85 -7.14
CA VAL A 95 1.76 -6.71 -8.03
C VAL A 95 1.30 -5.25 -8.08
N GLN A 96 1.13 -4.59 -6.94
CA GLN A 96 0.68 -3.19 -6.89
C GLN A 96 1.70 -2.24 -7.55
N PHE A 97 3.00 -2.45 -7.36
CA PHE A 97 4.04 -1.71 -8.07
C PHE A 97 3.97 -1.90 -9.59
N ALA A 98 3.77 -3.14 -10.06
CA ALA A 98 3.64 -3.42 -11.48
C ALA A 98 2.43 -2.69 -12.10
N TYR A 99 1.32 -2.59 -11.37
CA TYR A 99 0.17 -1.79 -11.77
C TYR A 99 0.47 -0.29 -11.74
N PHE A 100 1.15 0.19 -10.71
CA PHE A 100 1.50 1.61 -10.57
C PHE A 100 2.45 2.07 -11.68
N ASP A 101 3.50 1.31 -11.99
CA ASP A 101 4.50 1.66 -13.00
C ASP A 101 4.13 1.21 -14.42
N LYS A 102 3.01 0.47 -14.59
CA LYS A 102 2.50 -0.08 -15.86
C LYS A 102 3.47 -1.06 -16.53
N HIS A 103 4.30 -1.71 -15.77
CA HIS A 103 5.30 -2.66 -16.25
C HIS A 103 4.99 -4.11 -15.89
N PHE A 104 3.97 -4.68 -16.54
CA PHE A 104 3.53 -6.07 -16.34
C PHE A 104 4.50 -7.11 -16.89
N SER A 105 5.38 -6.74 -17.82
CA SER A 105 6.37 -7.65 -18.41
C SER A 105 7.40 -8.19 -17.41
N LEU A 106 7.49 -7.59 -16.24
CA LEU A 106 8.34 -8.06 -15.15
C LEU A 106 7.65 -9.12 -14.27
N MET A 107 6.34 -9.28 -14.39
CA MET A 107 5.57 -10.28 -13.67
C MET A 107 5.78 -11.66 -14.33
N ASN A 108 6.91 -12.29 -14.07
CA ASN A 108 7.20 -13.67 -14.46
C ASN A 108 6.94 -14.56 -13.25
N GLU A 109 5.99 -15.48 -13.38
CA GLU A 109 5.55 -16.38 -12.30
C GLU A 109 6.68 -17.30 -11.79
N ASP A 110 7.71 -17.55 -12.62
CA ASP A 110 8.80 -18.47 -12.32
C ASP A 110 10.06 -17.79 -11.72
N LYS A 111 10.03 -16.47 -11.50
CA LYS A 111 11.19 -15.73 -10.97
C LYS A 111 10.98 -15.37 -9.51
N GLU A 112 12.08 -15.34 -8.78
CA GLU A 112 12.13 -14.76 -7.45
C GLU A 112 11.63 -13.30 -7.47
N ILE A 113 10.78 -12.95 -6.51
CA ILE A 113 10.19 -11.62 -6.41
C ILE A 113 11.30 -10.63 -6.07
N ASP A 114 11.50 -9.63 -6.91
CA ASP A 114 12.44 -8.54 -6.68
C ASP A 114 11.70 -7.20 -6.84
N LEU A 115 11.57 -6.48 -5.74
CA LEU A 115 10.95 -5.14 -5.70
C LEU A 115 11.88 -4.05 -6.25
N SER A 116 13.19 -4.28 -6.30
CA SER A 116 14.19 -3.24 -6.60
C SER A 116 13.99 -2.57 -7.96
N PRO A 117 13.73 -3.30 -9.07
CA PRO A 117 13.49 -2.67 -10.37
C PRO A 117 12.25 -1.75 -10.38
N HIS A 118 11.20 -2.15 -9.67
CA HIS A 118 9.98 -1.35 -9.54
C HIS A 118 10.23 -0.09 -8.72
N ILE A 119 10.92 -0.21 -7.59
CA ILE A 119 11.29 0.92 -6.73
C ILE A 119 12.10 1.97 -7.52
N VAL A 120 13.09 1.53 -8.32
CA VAL A 120 13.90 2.44 -9.15
C VAL A 120 13.04 3.21 -10.14
N ARG A 121 12.06 2.55 -10.80
CA ARG A 121 11.14 3.21 -11.74
C ARG A 121 10.21 4.16 -11.04
N VAL A 122 9.64 3.74 -9.92
CA VAL A 122 8.75 4.56 -9.09
C VAL A 122 9.47 5.82 -8.63
N LYS A 123 10.70 5.71 -8.11
CA LYS A 123 11.54 6.86 -7.75
C LYS A 123 11.70 7.83 -8.92
N ARG A 124 12.02 7.31 -10.11
CA ARG A 124 12.16 8.14 -11.32
C ARG A 124 10.85 8.85 -11.69
N ARG A 125 9.73 8.14 -11.65
CA ARG A 125 8.40 8.69 -11.95
C ARG A 125 8.00 9.77 -10.95
N LEU A 126 8.24 9.56 -9.66
CA LEU A 126 7.88 10.49 -8.61
C LEU A 126 8.73 11.76 -8.60
N LYS A 127 9.99 11.71 -9.08
CA LYS A 127 10.84 12.91 -9.20
C LYS A 127 10.24 14.00 -10.09
N SER A 128 9.45 13.62 -11.09
CA SER A 128 8.76 14.55 -12.01
C SER A 128 7.31 14.82 -11.60
N SER A 129 6.81 14.15 -10.55
CA SER A 129 5.44 14.29 -10.06
C SER A 129 5.38 15.26 -8.87
N LYS A 130 4.29 16.02 -8.80
CA LYS A 130 3.95 16.78 -7.60
C LYS A 130 3.16 15.94 -6.57
N ASN A 131 2.74 14.74 -6.96
CA ASN A 131 1.93 13.87 -6.10
C ASN A 131 2.83 12.99 -5.25
N TYR A 132 2.41 12.74 -4.02
CA TYR A 132 2.99 11.72 -3.16
C TYR A 132 2.50 10.33 -3.56
N LEU A 133 3.32 9.31 -3.33
CA LEU A 133 2.90 7.91 -3.33
C LEU A 133 2.62 7.52 -1.88
N TYR A 134 1.38 7.19 -1.57
CA TYR A 134 0.96 6.76 -0.24
C TYR A 134 1.16 5.25 -0.08
N PHE A 135 1.77 4.87 1.03
CA PHE A 135 1.83 3.49 1.50
C PHE A 135 0.99 3.37 2.77
N ILE A 136 -0.01 2.51 2.73
CA ILE A 136 -0.91 2.30 3.85
C ILE A 136 -0.76 0.86 4.35
N PHE A 137 -0.34 0.73 5.60
CA PHE A 137 -0.12 -0.55 6.25
C PHE A 137 -0.93 -0.64 7.53
N ASP A 138 -1.90 -1.52 7.57
CA ASP A 138 -2.73 -1.74 8.75
C ASP A 138 -2.50 -3.13 9.35
N GLY A 139 -2.56 -3.24 10.68
CA GLY A 139 -2.42 -4.50 11.41
C GLY A 139 -0.99 -5.04 11.49
N PHE A 140 0.03 -4.23 11.23
CA PHE A 140 1.44 -4.63 11.31
C PHE A 140 1.91 -4.91 12.75
N ASP A 141 1.19 -4.42 13.74
CA ASP A 141 1.33 -4.76 15.15
C ASP A 141 1.05 -6.25 15.44
N LYS A 142 0.21 -6.88 14.61
CA LYS A 142 -0.18 -8.31 14.73
C LYS A 142 0.90 -9.27 14.21
N ILE A 143 1.94 -8.76 13.54
CA ILE A 143 3.02 -9.58 12.98
C ILE A 143 3.84 -10.22 14.11
N PRO A 144 4.04 -11.56 14.09
CA PRO A 144 4.88 -12.24 15.06
C PRO A 144 6.30 -11.66 15.11
N SER A 145 6.90 -11.64 16.31
CA SER A 145 8.26 -11.12 16.51
C SER A 145 9.30 -11.80 15.62
N THR A 146 9.11 -13.08 15.33
CA THR A 146 10.00 -13.88 14.46
C THR A 146 10.03 -13.42 13.00
N LEU A 147 9.01 -12.71 12.52
CA LEU A 147 8.91 -12.21 11.15
C LEU A 147 9.25 -10.71 11.02
N LYS A 148 9.41 -10.00 12.14
CA LYS A 148 9.60 -8.54 12.16
C LYS A 148 10.84 -8.08 11.41
N ASP A 149 11.93 -8.83 11.46
CA ASP A 149 13.17 -8.41 10.79
C ASP A 149 13.06 -8.51 9.27
N SER A 150 12.41 -9.55 8.74
CA SER A 150 12.12 -9.67 7.31
C SER A 150 11.22 -8.54 6.83
N ILE A 151 10.16 -8.24 7.59
CA ILE A 151 9.25 -7.13 7.26
C ILE A 151 9.97 -5.77 7.34
N ARG A 152 10.82 -5.57 8.35
CA ARG A 152 11.64 -4.35 8.46
C ARG A 152 12.52 -4.14 7.22
N SER A 153 13.11 -5.20 6.68
CA SER A 153 13.91 -5.12 5.46
C SER A 153 13.09 -4.61 4.27
N ILE A 154 11.88 -5.13 4.08
CA ILE A 154 10.95 -4.66 3.04
C ILE A 154 10.61 -3.18 3.25
N LEU A 155 10.20 -2.79 4.45
CA LEU A 155 9.83 -1.42 4.77
C LEU A 155 11.01 -0.45 4.56
N THR A 156 12.24 -0.87 4.90
CA THR A 156 13.44 -0.06 4.72
C THR A 156 13.66 0.29 3.24
N LEU A 157 13.45 -0.67 2.33
CA LEU A 157 13.53 -0.42 0.89
C LEU A 157 12.49 0.61 0.41
N LEU A 158 11.26 0.55 0.95
CA LEU A 158 10.20 1.48 0.59
C LEU A 158 10.45 2.87 1.15
N LEU A 159 10.98 2.96 2.38
CA LEU A 159 11.30 4.23 3.03
C LEU A 159 12.36 5.05 2.28
N ASP A 160 13.14 4.43 1.40
CA ASP A 160 14.12 5.09 0.54
C ASP A 160 13.49 5.83 -0.66
N ILE A 161 12.16 5.80 -0.83
CA ILE A 161 11.44 6.54 -1.87
C ILE A 161 11.13 7.95 -1.36
N ASP A 162 11.76 8.99 -1.93
CA ASP A 162 11.69 10.37 -1.43
C ASP A 162 10.26 10.93 -1.33
N ASN A 163 9.49 10.83 -2.41
CA ASN A 163 8.11 11.33 -2.48
C ASN A 163 7.07 10.29 -2.02
N ALA A 164 7.46 9.38 -1.14
CA ALA A 164 6.53 8.47 -0.48
C ALA A 164 6.06 9.02 0.87
N ARG A 165 4.84 8.66 1.25
CA ARG A 165 4.22 8.92 2.55
C ARG A 165 3.68 7.62 3.11
N PHE A 166 3.91 7.39 4.38
CA PHE A 166 3.60 6.12 5.06
C PHE A 166 2.58 6.34 6.16
N LEU A 167 1.53 5.53 6.17
CA LEU A 167 0.48 5.53 7.16
C LEU A 167 0.37 4.13 7.78
N PHE A 168 0.56 4.03 9.09
CA PHE A 168 0.47 2.80 9.87
C PHE A 168 -0.62 2.88 10.93
#